data_9fe1534c2f2726d392e6afa0164d6deb
#
_entry.id   9fe1534c2f2726d392e6afa0164d6deb
#
_cell.length_a   1.000
_cell.length_b   1.000
_cell.length_c   1.000
_cell.angle_alpha   90.00
_cell.angle_beta   90.00
_cell.angle_gamma   90.00
#
_symmetry.space_group_name_H-M   'P 1'
#
loop_
_entity.id
_entity.type
_entity.pdbx_description
1 polymer ?
#
loop_
_entity_poly.entity_id
_entity_poly.type
_entity_poly.pdbx_seq_one_letter_code
_entity_poly.pdbx_strand_id
1 'polypeptide(L)'
;MAFYELRQYKVLSGKMNAWIKIMEEEIIPFQISKGMVICGSFRGETDDSVYVWLRRFESEAEREALYKAVYETDHWKETIAPRVPNLLDRSAMVVTRIVPTAKSATH
;
A
#
# COMPACT_ATOMS: atom_id res chain seq x y z
N MET A 1 3.54 -0.78 20.66
CA MET A 1 2.22 -1.26 20.23
C MET A 1 2.15 -1.27 18.70
N ALA A 2 1.68 -2.35 18.14
CA ALA A 2 1.52 -2.45 16.70
C ALA A 2 0.36 -1.58 16.21
N PHE A 3 0.48 -1.09 15.00
CA PHE A 3 -0.58 -0.35 14.32
C PHE A 3 -0.58 -0.69 12.84
N TYR A 4 -1.63 -0.28 12.16
CA TYR A 4 -1.82 -0.53 10.74
C TYR A 4 -1.99 0.77 9.98
N GLU A 5 -1.55 0.78 8.73
CA GLU A 5 -1.94 1.82 7.78
C GLU A 5 -2.99 1.23 6.85
N LEU A 6 -4.19 1.76 6.93
CA LEU A 6 -5.25 1.49 5.97
C LEU A 6 -5.14 2.55 4.87
N ARG A 7 -4.82 2.11 3.67
CA ARG A 7 -4.64 3.01 2.52
C ARG A 7 -5.72 2.74 1.50
N GLN A 8 -6.44 3.80 1.14
CA GLN A 8 -7.48 3.71 0.11
C GLN A 8 -7.12 4.63 -1.04
N TYR A 9 -7.14 4.06 -2.25
CA TYR A 9 -6.78 4.76 -3.47
C TYR A 9 -7.95 4.80 -4.43
N LYS A 10 -7.99 5.86 -5.24
CA LYS A 10 -8.90 5.94 -6.38
C LYS A 10 -8.10 5.60 -7.64
N VAL A 11 -8.43 4.47 -8.24
CA VAL A 11 -7.80 4.01 -9.48
C VAL A 11 -8.46 4.71 -10.66
N LEU A 12 -7.67 5.16 -11.62
CA LEU A 12 -8.17 5.84 -12.81
C LEU A 12 -9.02 4.89 -13.66
N SER A 13 -9.98 5.45 -14.39
CA SER A 13 -10.92 4.68 -15.20
C SER A 13 -10.18 3.73 -16.16
N GLY A 14 -10.59 2.46 -16.16
CA GLY A 14 -10.00 1.43 -17.01
C GLY A 14 -8.62 0.93 -16.59
N LYS A 15 -8.10 1.38 -15.43
CA LYS A 15 -6.73 1.08 -15.02
C LYS A 15 -6.61 0.05 -13.89
N MET A 16 -7.73 -0.49 -13.39
CA MET A 16 -7.67 -1.40 -12.25
C MET A 16 -6.82 -2.64 -12.52
N ASN A 17 -6.98 -3.29 -13.67
CA ASN A 17 -6.18 -4.48 -13.96
C ASN A 17 -4.69 -4.17 -14.05
N ALA A 18 -4.32 -3.04 -14.65
CA ALA A 18 -2.92 -2.60 -14.70
C ALA A 18 -2.39 -2.27 -13.30
N TRP A 19 -3.22 -1.64 -12.45
CA TRP A 19 -2.85 -1.33 -11.08
C TRP A 19 -2.61 -2.61 -10.26
N ILE A 20 -3.53 -3.58 -10.33
CA ILE A 20 -3.37 -4.85 -9.63
C ILE A 20 -2.11 -5.56 -10.08
N LYS A 21 -1.82 -5.53 -11.38
CA LYS A 21 -0.62 -6.18 -11.92
C LYS A 21 0.66 -5.59 -11.32
N ILE A 22 0.78 -4.25 -11.27
CA ILE A 22 1.97 -3.63 -10.68
C ILE A 22 2.05 -3.88 -9.18
N MET A 23 0.91 -3.88 -8.48
CA MET A 23 0.88 -4.20 -7.05
C MET A 23 1.37 -5.62 -6.78
N GLU A 24 0.83 -6.60 -7.50
CA GLU A 24 1.13 -8.00 -7.22
C GLU A 24 2.48 -8.45 -7.75
N GLU A 25 2.92 -7.91 -8.87
CA GLU A 25 4.18 -8.34 -9.49
C GLU A 25 5.39 -7.52 -9.05
N GLU A 26 5.20 -6.28 -8.60
CA GLU A 26 6.32 -5.38 -8.30
C GLU A 26 6.25 -4.74 -6.92
N ILE A 27 5.18 -4.01 -6.59
CA ILE A 27 5.15 -3.20 -5.37
C ILE A 27 5.14 -4.07 -4.11
N ILE A 28 4.21 -5.01 -4.02
CA ILE A 28 4.09 -5.88 -2.85
C ILE A 28 5.34 -6.75 -2.67
N PRO A 29 5.83 -7.47 -3.69
CA PRO A 29 7.06 -8.26 -3.54
C PRO A 29 8.27 -7.43 -3.15
N PHE A 30 8.42 -6.24 -3.72
CA PHE A 30 9.52 -5.36 -3.38
C PHE A 30 9.45 -4.92 -1.92
N GLN A 31 8.28 -4.50 -1.46
CA GLN A 31 8.10 -4.05 -0.08
C GLN A 31 8.31 -5.19 0.92
N ILE A 32 7.81 -6.38 0.61
CA ILE A 32 8.05 -7.57 1.45
C ILE A 32 9.54 -7.88 1.53
N SER A 33 10.27 -7.73 0.44
CA SER A 33 11.73 -7.97 0.42
C SER A 33 12.49 -7.02 1.35
N LYS A 34 11.90 -5.87 1.67
CA LYS A 34 12.48 -4.87 2.59
C LYS A 34 11.99 -5.02 4.03
N GLY A 35 11.06 -5.94 4.29
CA GLY A 35 10.55 -6.20 5.62
C GLY A 35 9.14 -5.67 5.89
N MET A 36 8.47 -5.07 4.91
CA MET A 36 7.09 -4.63 5.08
C MET A 36 6.17 -5.82 5.28
N VAL A 37 5.18 -5.68 6.16
CA VAL A 37 4.14 -6.68 6.40
C VAL A 37 2.86 -6.19 5.73
N ILE A 38 2.47 -6.86 4.65
CA ILE A 38 1.26 -6.55 3.89
C ILE A 38 0.16 -7.51 4.36
N CYS A 39 -0.85 -6.96 5.03
CA CYS A 39 -1.91 -7.75 5.65
C CYS A 39 -3.12 -7.95 4.76
N GLY A 40 -3.26 -7.17 3.71
CA GLY A 40 -4.35 -7.31 2.77
C GLY A 40 -4.19 -6.40 1.58
N SER A 41 -4.77 -6.81 0.47
CA SER A 41 -4.78 -6.09 -0.80
C SER A 41 -6.14 -6.38 -1.43
N PHE A 42 -6.94 -5.34 -1.64
CA PHE A 42 -8.35 -5.49 -2.01
C PHE A 42 -8.73 -4.53 -3.12
N ARG A 43 -9.57 -5.01 -4.03
CA ARG A 43 -10.22 -4.15 -5.02
C ARG A 43 -11.71 -4.10 -4.74
N GLY A 44 -12.39 -3.02 -5.15
CA GLY A 44 -13.84 -2.94 -5.06
C GLY A 44 -14.49 -4.08 -5.84
N GLU A 45 -15.51 -4.72 -5.25
CA GLU A 45 -16.21 -5.82 -5.91
C GLU A 45 -16.93 -5.37 -7.17
N THR A 46 -17.60 -4.23 -7.10
CA THR A 46 -18.38 -3.66 -8.22
C THR A 46 -17.86 -2.31 -8.69
N ASP A 47 -17.11 -1.59 -7.84
CA ASP A 47 -16.55 -0.28 -8.18
C ASP A 47 -15.06 -0.42 -8.53
N ASP A 48 -14.76 -0.34 -9.81
CA ASP A 48 -13.39 -0.49 -10.33
C ASP A 48 -12.46 0.68 -10.01
N SER A 49 -12.93 1.69 -9.27
CA SER A 49 -12.08 2.79 -8.82
C SER A 49 -11.53 2.57 -7.40
N VAL A 50 -12.06 1.60 -6.65
CA VAL A 50 -11.67 1.37 -5.26
C VAL A 50 -10.56 0.34 -5.16
N TYR A 51 -9.44 0.76 -4.56
CA TYR A 51 -8.36 -0.15 -4.13
C TYR A 51 -8.00 0.15 -2.69
N VAL A 52 -7.88 -0.88 -1.87
CA VAL A 52 -7.52 -0.76 -0.45
C VAL A 52 -6.43 -1.76 -0.13
N TRP A 53 -5.43 -1.32 0.62
CA TRP A 53 -4.45 -2.26 1.17
C TRP A 53 -4.09 -1.90 2.61
N LEU A 54 -3.57 -2.87 3.34
CA LEU A 54 -3.35 -2.78 4.76
C LEU A 54 -1.95 -3.25 5.08
N ARG A 55 -1.16 -2.39 5.75
CA ARG A 55 0.21 -2.72 6.19
C ARG A 55 0.31 -2.61 7.70
N ARG A 56 1.08 -3.50 8.30
CA ARG A 56 1.28 -3.55 9.75
C ARG A 56 2.70 -3.13 10.12
N PHE A 57 2.81 -2.32 11.17
CA PHE A 57 4.09 -1.88 11.73
C PHE A 57 4.11 -2.12 13.24
N GLU A 58 5.26 -2.57 13.77
CA GLU A 58 5.43 -2.79 15.19
C GLU A 58 5.52 -1.49 15.97
N SER A 59 6.08 -0.44 15.36
CA SER A 59 6.33 0.83 15.99
C SER A 59 6.55 1.93 14.96
N GLU A 60 6.52 3.18 15.38
CA GLU A 60 6.82 4.31 14.50
C GLU A 60 8.28 4.24 14.02
N ALA A 61 9.21 3.81 14.87
CA ALA A 61 10.61 3.68 14.47
C ALA A 61 10.76 2.65 13.35
N GLU A 62 10.05 1.51 13.44
CA GLU A 62 10.05 0.52 12.36
C GLU A 62 9.44 1.06 11.09
N ARG A 63 8.30 1.77 11.20
CA ARG A 63 7.66 2.38 10.04
C ARG A 63 8.62 3.32 9.32
N GLU A 64 9.28 4.20 10.04
CA GLU A 64 10.22 5.16 9.45
C GLU A 64 11.39 4.44 8.77
N ALA A 65 11.94 3.41 9.40
CA ALA A 65 13.04 2.63 8.83
C ALA A 65 12.61 1.91 7.55
N LEU A 66 11.41 1.31 7.53
CA LEU A 66 10.89 0.60 6.37
C LEU A 66 10.52 1.55 5.23
N TYR A 67 9.96 2.71 5.55
CA TYR A 67 9.69 3.74 4.53
C TYR A 67 10.98 4.16 3.84
N LYS A 68 12.02 4.37 4.61
CA LYS A 68 13.34 4.71 4.05
C LYS A 68 13.87 3.58 3.17
N ALA A 69 13.79 2.34 3.65
CA ALA A 69 14.28 1.17 2.93
C ALA A 69 13.54 0.92 1.61
N VAL A 70 12.28 1.35 1.50
CA VAL A 70 11.47 1.19 0.28
C VAL A 70 11.55 2.42 -0.61
N TYR A 71 11.16 3.59 -0.07
CA TYR A 71 10.87 4.78 -0.88
C TYR A 71 12.09 5.62 -1.21
N GLU A 72 13.20 5.44 -0.52
CA GLU A 72 14.45 6.16 -0.81
C GLU A 72 15.40 5.35 -1.71
N THR A 73 14.93 4.24 -2.29
CA THR A 73 15.71 3.44 -3.23
C THR A 73 15.59 3.98 -4.66
N ASP A 74 16.62 3.77 -5.47
CA ASP A 74 16.57 4.10 -6.89
C ASP A 74 15.51 3.28 -7.61
N HIS A 75 15.35 2.01 -7.23
CA HIS A 75 14.32 1.13 -7.82
C HIS A 75 12.93 1.73 -7.67
N TRP A 76 12.57 2.20 -6.47
CA TRP A 76 11.29 2.85 -6.26
C TRP A 76 11.17 4.14 -7.07
N LYS A 77 12.15 5.03 -6.93
CA LYS A 77 12.10 6.38 -7.52
C LYS A 77 12.13 6.38 -9.04
N GLU A 78 12.91 5.47 -9.63
CA GLU A 78 13.15 5.47 -11.07
C GLU A 78 12.27 4.48 -11.83
N THR A 79 11.89 3.37 -11.20
CA THR A 79 11.19 2.27 -11.88
C THR A 79 9.71 2.21 -11.53
N ILE A 80 9.34 2.39 -10.24
CA ILE A 80 7.96 2.20 -9.79
C ILE A 80 7.19 3.53 -9.72
N ALA A 81 7.71 4.49 -8.95
CA ALA A 81 6.99 5.73 -8.68
C ALA A 81 6.53 6.50 -9.92
N PRO A 82 7.33 6.58 -11.02
CA PRO A 82 6.89 7.32 -12.21
C PRO A 82 5.65 6.75 -12.91
N ARG A 83 5.32 5.48 -12.67
CA ARG A 83 4.15 4.84 -13.28
C ARG A 83 2.86 5.06 -12.49
N VAL A 84 2.97 5.39 -11.20
CA VAL A 84 1.82 5.52 -10.31
C VAL A 84 0.83 6.60 -10.76
N PRO A 85 1.25 7.83 -11.13
CA PRO A 85 0.31 8.87 -11.54
C PRO A 85 -0.52 8.52 -12.77
N ASN A 86 -0.07 7.58 -13.59
CA ASN A 86 -0.82 7.13 -14.76
C ASN A 86 -1.93 6.12 -14.41
N LEU A 87 -1.94 5.64 -13.16
CA LEU A 87 -2.86 4.60 -12.70
C LEU A 87 -3.78 5.06 -11.57
N LEU A 88 -3.34 6.01 -10.75
CA LEU A 88 -4.09 6.48 -9.58
C LEU A 88 -4.37 7.98 -9.64
N ASP A 89 -5.53 8.36 -9.09
CA ASP A 89 -5.79 9.76 -8.72
C ASP A 89 -5.18 10.00 -7.33
N ARG A 90 -3.98 10.56 -7.29
CA ARG A 90 -3.24 10.77 -6.05
C ARG A 90 -3.88 11.78 -5.13
N SER A 91 -4.71 12.68 -5.66
CA SER A 91 -5.43 13.68 -4.86
C SER A 91 -6.54 13.06 -4.00
N ALA A 92 -6.99 11.86 -4.37
CA ALA A 92 -8.04 11.14 -3.66
C ALA A 92 -7.50 10.03 -2.73
N MET A 93 -6.18 10.00 -2.50
CA MET A 93 -5.56 9.02 -1.61
C MET A 93 -5.86 9.33 -0.15
N VAL A 94 -6.33 8.32 0.59
CA VAL A 94 -6.61 8.43 2.02
C VAL A 94 -5.76 7.41 2.77
N VAL A 95 -5.03 7.88 3.79
CA VAL A 95 -4.22 7.02 4.65
C VAL A 95 -4.71 7.20 6.08
N THR A 96 -5.14 6.11 6.72
CA THR A 96 -5.63 6.13 8.09
C THR A 96 -4.81 5.17 8.94
N ARG A 97 -4.26 5.66 10.04
CA ARG A 97 -3.58 4.80 11.02
C ARG A 97 -4.63 4.27 11.98
N ILE A 98 -4.63 2.96 12.17
CA ILE A 98 -5.60 2.27 13.02
C ILE A 98 -4.89 1.29 13.94
N VAL A 99 -5.50 1.03 15.09
CA VAL A 99 -4.97 0.05 16.06
C VAL A 99 -6.03 -1.00 16.31
N PRO A 100 -5.63 -2.28 16.49
CA PRO A 100 -6.62 -3.34 16.72
C PRO A 100 -7.27 -3.19 18.09
N THR A 101 -8.57 -3.48 18.15
CA THR A 101 -9.28 -3.56 19.41
C THR A 101 -9.06 -4.93 20.06
N ALA A 102 -9.44 -5.09 21.34
CA ALA A 102 -9.13 -6.29 22.11
C ALA A 102 -9.69 -7.59 21.49
N LYS A 103 -10.80 -7.49 20.77
CA LYS A 103 -11.46 -8.67 20.16
C LYS A 103 -11.14 -8.83 18.67
N SER A 104 -10.27 -8.00 18.13
CA SER A 104 -9.87 -8.13 16.73
C SER A 104 -9.07 -9.41 16.52
N ALA A 105 -9.38 -10.14 15.44
CA ALA A 105 -8.59 -11.30 15.03
C ALA A 105 -7.23 -10.87 14.47
N THR A 106 -7.13 -9.64 13.97
CA THR A 106 -5.91 -9.06 13.43
C THR A 106 -5.25 -8.19 14.50
N HIS A 107 -4.01 -8.46 14.79
CA HIS A 107 -3.28 -7.73 15.83
C HIS A 107 -1.94 -7.21 15.35
#